data_0f054520f4e91c11469b71109205db15
#
_entry.id   0f054520f4e91c11469b71109205db15
#
_cell.length_a   1.000
_cell.length_b   1.000
_cell.length_c   1.000
_cell.angle_alpha   90.00
_cell.angle_beta   90.00
_cell.angle_gamma   90.00
#
_symmetry.space_group_name_H-M   'P 1'
#
loop_
_entity.id
_entity.type
_entity.pdbx_description
1 polymer ?
#
loop_
_entity_poly.entity_id
_entity_poly.type
_entity_poly.pdbx_seq_one_letter_code
_entity_poly.pdbx_strand_id
1 'polypeptide(L)'
;MDITINDNRNVYVVSDIHNYADGFKRLLKKIQFNENDLLIIDGDIFDRGDKPVELYFEILKYPNIQVIQGNHDVWVARQIIEQFGHRKTGEYISYNTVAIMEKRLTAVDMLRLAEWIQEKPYYINLTINGRKYQICLLYTSPSPRDVEES
;
A
#
# COMPACT_ATOMS: atom_id res chain seq x y z
N MET A 1 -1.73 -2.83 14.03
CA MET A 1 -1.58 -1.39 14.36
C MET A 1 -2.90 -0.86 14.89
N ASP A 2 -2.86 -0.11 15.94
CA ASP A 2 -4.05 0.48 16.54
C ASP A 2 -4.04 2.00 16.37
N ILE A 3 -5.13 2.53 15.88
CA ILE A 3 -5.32 3.99 15.71
C ILE A 3 -6.61 4.39 16.40
N THR A 4 -6.55 5.42 17.24
CA THR A 4 -7.71 5.95 17.93
C THR A 4 -7.91 7.42 17.57
N ILE A 5 -9.14 7.75 17.16
CA ILE A 5 -9.54 9.10 16.78
C ILE A 5 -10.73 9.52 17.64
N ASN A 6 -10.56 10.64 18.35
CA ASN A 6 -11.56 11.16 19.28
C ASN A 6 -12.05 12.57 18.90
N ASP A 7 -11.82 12.98 17.68
CA ASP A 7 -12.22 14.29 17.16
C ASP A 7 -13.07 14.15 15.88
N ASN A 8 -13.35 15.27 15.23
CA ASN A 8 -14.22 15.33 14.05
C ASN A 8 -13.46 15.26 12.72
N ARG A 9 -12.19 14.82 12.73
CA ARG A 9 -11.45 14.70 11.47
C ARG A 9 -12.10 13.70 10.52
N ASN A 10 -11.90 13.92 9.23
CA ASN A 10 -12.35 13.01 8.22
C ASN A 10 -11.37 11.82 8.13
N VAL A 11 -11.93 10.63 8.04
CA VAL A 11 -11.16 9.40 7.84
C VAL A 11 -11.62 8.76 6.53
N TYR A 12 -10.68 8.55 5.64
CA TYR A 12 -10.93 7.94 4.33
C TYR A 12 -10.19 6.62 4.24
N VAL A 13 -10.80 5.66 3.55
CA VAL A 13 -10.16 4.38 3.23
C VAL A 13 -10.25 4.17 1.72
N VAL A 14 -9.13 3.80 1.12
CA VAL A 14 -9.05 3.48 -0.31
C VAL A 14 -8.19 2.22 -0.47
N SER A 15 -8.47 1.45 -1.52
CA SER A 15 -7.67 0.26 -1.85
C SER A 15 -7.44 0.16 -3.36
N ASP A 16 -6.59 -0.78 -3.76
CA ASP A 16 -6.41 -1.15 -5.17
C ASP A 16 -6.03 0.02 -6.08
N ILE A 17 -5.05 0.81 -5.65
CA ILE A 17 -4.57 1.95 -6.43
C ILE A 17 -3.77 1.49 -7.65
N HIS A 18 -3.02 0.40 -7.54
CA HIS A 18 -2.37 -0.29 -8.65
C HIS A 18 -1.60 0.63 -9.61
N ASN A 19 -0.68 1.43 -9.07
CA ASN A 19 0.19 2.34 -9.84
C ASN A 19 -0.54 3.50 -10.55
N TYR A 20 -1.83 3.71 -10.30
CA TYR A 20 -2.58 4.83 -10.89
C TYR A 20 -2.34 6.14 -10.13
N ALA A 21 -1.13 6.67 -10.26
CA ALA A 21 -0.70 7.88 -9.55
C ALA A 21 -1.58 9.09 -9.86
N ASP A 22 -1.94 9.29 -11.12
CA ASP A 22 -2.77 10.41 -11.53
C ASP A 22 -4.19 10.32 -10.96
N GLY A 23 -4.76 9.11 -10.93
CA GLY A 23 -6.05 8.85 -10.29
C GLY A 23 -6.02 9.10 -8.80
N PHE A 24 -4.93 8.69 -8.14
CA PHE A 24 -4.74 8.93 -6.72
C PHE A 24 -4.63 10.44 -6.40
N LYS A 25 -3.87 11.18 -7.18
CA LYS A 25 -3.75 12.63 -7.04
C LYS A 25 -5.11 13.33 -7.22
N ARG A 26 -5.89 12.89 -8.21
CA ARG A 26 -7.24 13.42 -8.43
C ARG A 26 -8.17 13.13 -7.26
N LEU A 27 -8.05 11.93 -6.66
CA LEU A 27 -8.82 11.57 -5.47
C LEU A 27 -8.50 12.52 -4.32
N LEU A 28 -7.21 12.72 -4.01
CA LEU A 28 -6.79 13.63 -2.93
C LEU A 28 -7.31 15.05 -3.14
N LYS A 29 -7.29 15.53 -4.38
CA LYS A 29 -7.81 16.85 -4.74
C LYS A 29 -9.32 16.91 -4.58
N LYS A 30 -10.04 15.89 -5.01
CA LYS A 30 -11.50 15.83 -4.94
C LYS A 30 -12.00 15.84 -3.51
N ILE A 31 -11.36 15.12 -2.60
CA ILE A 31 -11.73 15.09 -1.18
C ILE A 31 -11.15 16.27 -0.41
N GLN A 32 -10.37 17.13 -1.06
CA GLN A 32 -9.66 18.24 -0.43
C GLN A 32 -8.82 17.78 0.77
N PHE A 33 -8.07 16.70 0.54
CA PHE A 33 -7.26 16.06 1.58
C PHE A 33 -6.26 17.06 2.17
N ASN A 34 -6.23 17.13 3.49
CA ASN A 34 -5.38 18.08 4.21
C ASN A 34 -4.78 17.43 5.47
N GLU A 35 -3.93 18.14 6.17
CA GLU A 35 -3.17 17.65 7.32
C GLU A 35 -4.03 17.22 8.51
N ASN A 36 -5.30 17.63 8.57
CA ASN A 36 -6.22 17.25 9.64
C ASN A 36 -6.96 15.94 9.35
N ASP A 37 -6.85 15.44 8.12
CA ASP A 37 -7.52 14.19 7.72
C ASP A 37 -6.63 12.97 8.00
N LEU A 38 -7.23 11.80 7.95
CA LEU A 38 -6.52 10.52 7.91
C LEU A 38 -6.96 9.76 6.66
N LEU A 39 -6.01 9.31 5.86
CA LEU A 39 -6.25 8.40 4.76
C LEU A 39 -5.57 7.06 5.06
N ILE A 40 -6.32 5.99 4.93
CA ILE A 40 -5.80 4.63 5.03
C ILE A 40 -5.85 3.99 3.65
N ILE A 41 -4.71 3.52 3.17
CA ILE A 41 -4.62 2.75 1.94
C ILE A 41 -4.64 1.28 2.32
N ASP A 42 -5.73 0.59 2.00
CA ASP A 42 -5.93 -0.81 2.33
C ASP A 42 -5.34 -1.72 1.26
N GLY A 43 -4.02 -1.67 1.12
CA GLY A 43 -3.26 -2.57 0.28
C GLY A 43 -3.36 -2.35 -1.23
N ASP A 44 -2.56 -3.13 -1.95
CA ASP A 44 -2.47 -3.16 -3.41
C ASP A 44 -2.21 -1.79 -4.03
N ILE A 45 -1.14 -1.16 -3.55
CA ILE A 45 -0.64 0.11 -4.08
C ILE A 45 -0.04 -0.11 -5.47
N PHE A 46 0.69 -1.21 -5.64
CA PHE A 46 1.50 -1.49 -6.81
C PHE A 46 0.84 -2.49 -7.76
N ASP A 47 1.46 -2.65 -8.91
CA ASP A 47 1.10 -3.50 -10.04
C ASP A 47 -0.05 -2.96 -10.90
N ARG A 48 -0.09 -3.40 -12.14
CA ARG A 48 -1.02 -3.11 -13.24
C ARG A 48 -0.82 -1.78 -13.94
N GLY A 49 -0.84 -0.64 -13.26
CA GLY A 49 -0.59 0.65 -13.87
C GLY A 49 0.90 0.92 -14.11
N ASP A 50 1.22 2.06 -14.69
CA ASP A 50 2.55 2.39 -15.21
C ASP A 50 3.31 3.47 -14.42
N LYS A 51 2.77 3.96 -13.32
CA LYS A 51 3.38 5.06 -12.55
C LYS A 51 3.64 4.72 -11.06
N PRO A 52 4.37 3.62 -10.78
CA PRO A 52 4.65 3.23 -9.39
C PRO A 52 5.55 4.22 -8.66
N VAL A 53 6.51 4.83 -9.34
CA VAL A 53 7.46 5.78 -8.74
C VAL A 53 6.74 7.06 -8.33
N GLU A 54 5.94 7.62 -9.22
CA GLU A 54 5.13 8.81 -8.95
C GLU A 54 4.18 8.57 -7.78
N LEU A 55 3.54 7.40 -7.73
CA LEU A 55 2.62 7.03 -6.66
C LEU A 55 3.34 6.92 -5.31
N TYR A 56 4.48 6.23 -5.28
CA TYR A 56 5.27 6.07 -4.07
C TYR A 56 5.66 7.43 -3.48
N PHE A 57 6.21 8.32 -4.29
CA PHE A 57 6.60 9.64 -3.82
C PHE A 57 5.41 10.51 -3.44
N GLU A 58 4.28 10.37 -4.11
CA GLU A 58 3.05 11.08 -3.71
C GLU A 58 2.58 10.65 -2.32
N ILE A 59 2.59 9.37 -2.02
CA ILE A 59 2.22 8.86 -0.69
C ILE A 59 3.17 9.39 0.38
N LEU A 60 4.48 9.42 0.10
CA LEU A 60 5.48 9.89 1.04
C LEU A 60 5.35 11.37 1.43
N LYS A 61 4.66 12.18 0.62
CA LYS A 61 4.44 13.59 0.94
C LYS A 61 3.55 13.81 2.15
N TYR A 62 2.73 12.82 2.51
CA TYR A 62 1.68 12.98 3.52
C TYR A 62 1.94 12.07 4.71
N PRO A 63 2.34 12.64 5.88
CA PRO A 63 2.55 11.84 7.09
C PRO A 63 1.25 11.27 7.66
N ASN A 64 0.10 11.79 7.25
CA ASN A 64 -1.23 11.35 7.67
C ASN A 64 -1.87 10.35 6.70
N ILE A 65 -1.08 9.74 5.83
CA ILE A 65 -1.48 8.56 5.07
C ILE A 65 -0.87 7.33 5.74
N GLN A 66 -1.73 6.38 6.10
CA GLN A 66 -1.34 5.08 6.63
C GLN A 66 -1.55 4.01 5.57
N VAL A 67 -0.62 3.09 5.47
CA VAL A 67 -0.64 2.04 4.45
C VAL A 67 -0.73 0.67 5.12
N ILE A 68 -1.60 -0.17 4.59
CA ILE A 68 -1.66 -1.60 4.90
C ILE A 68 -1.05 -2.33 3.71
N GLN A 69 -0.13 -3.27 3.94
CA GLN A 69 0.46 -4.01 2.84
C GLN A 69 -0.51 -5.03 2.28
N GLY A 70 -0.69 -5.01 0.97
CA GLY A 70 -1.48 -5.98 0.22
C GLY A 70 -0.61 -7.05 -0.43
N ASN A 71 -1.24 -8.03 -1.09
CA ASN A 71 -0.52 -9.12 -1.75
C ASN A 71 0.45 -8.62 -2.82
N HIS A 72 0.00 -7.72 -3.66
CA HIS A 72 0.84 -7.17 -4.73
C HIS A 72 2.04 -6.41 -4.16
N ASP A 73 1.84 -5.69 -3.07
CA ASP A 73 2.91 -4.93 -2.40
C ASP A 73 3.96 -5.87 -1.82
N VAL A 74 3.53 -6.96 -1.19
CA VAL A 74 4.43 -8.00 -0.67
C VAL A 74 5.24 -8.64 -1.80
N TRP A 75 4.59 -8.93 -2.93
CA TRP A 75 5.28 -9.52 -4.09
C TRP A 75 6.32 -8.57 -4.67
N VAL A 76 5.98 -7.29 -4.80
CA VAL A 76 6.92 -6.27 -5.28
C VAL A 76 8.13 -6.16 -4.35
N ALA A 77 7.90 -6.07 -3.04
CA ALA A 77 8.98 -6.00 -2.06
C ALA A 77 9.88 -7.24 -2.12
N ARG A 78 9.28 -8.42 -2.21
CA ARG A 78 10.02 -9.68 -2.32
C ARG A 78 10.86 -9.73 -3.60
N GLN A 79 10.30 -9.33 -4.72
CA GLN A 79 11.03 -9.29 -5.98
C GLN A 79 12.22 -8.35 -5.93
N ILE A 80 12.04 -7.16 -5.35
CA ILE A 80 13.14 -6.19 -5.17
C ILE A 80 14.27 -6.79 -4.33
N ILE A 81 13.91 -7.40 -3.20
CA ILE A 81 14.92 -7.99 -2.31
C ILE A 81 15.68 -9.13 -2.98
N GLU A 82 15.00 -9.97 -3.74
CA GLU A 82 15.62 -11.07 -4.48
C GLU A 82 16.53 -10.56 -5.59
N GLN A 83 16.13 -9.51 -6.29
CA GLN A 83 16.86 -8.98 -7.43
C GLN A 83 18.05 -8.12 -7.02
N PHE A 84 17.92 -7.31 -5.98
CA PHE A 84 18.95 -6.35 -5.53
C PHE A 84 19.61 -6.74 -4.22
N GLY A 85 19.07 -7.73 -3.51
CA GLY A 85 19.65 -8.30 -2.33
C GLY A 85 20.59 -9.48 -2.67
N HIS A 86 21.13 -10.15 -1.63
CA HIS A 86 22.09 -11.23 -1.79
C HIS A 86 21.45 -12.60 -2.06
N ARG A 87 20.12 -12.69 -2.17
CA ARG A 87 19.40 -13.95 -2.40
C ARG A 87 18.66 -13.91 -3.72
N LYS A 88 19.07 -14.76 -4.63
CA LYS A 88 18.30 -15.05 -5.85
C LYS A 88 17.54 -16.35 -5.64
N THR A 89 16.29 -16.28 -5.34
CA THR A 89 15.40 -17.44 -5.35
C THR A 89 14.38 -17.25 -6.47
N GLY A 90 14.52 -17.95 -7.45
CA GLY A 90 14.07 -18.17 -8.75
C GLY A 90 12.62 -18.02 -9.17
N GLU A 91 11.62 -17.57 -8.55
CA GLU A 91 10.30 -17.34 -9.19
C GLU A 91 9.73 -15.99 -8.83
N TYR A 92 9.66 -15.13 -9.84
CA TYR A 92 9.04 -13.81 -9.72
C TYR A 92 7.62 -13.85 -10.24
N ILE A 93 6.69 -13.43 -9.41
CA ILE A 93 5.39 -13.01 -9.90
C ILE A 93 5.58 -11.55 -10.32
N SER A 94 6.09 -11.38 -11.53
CA SER A 94 6.43 -10.06 -12.02
C SER A 94 5.29 -9.49 -12.84
N TYR A 95 4.66 -8.50 -12.29
CA TYR A 95 4.04 -7.46 -13.07
C TYR A 95 5.12 -6.41 -13.34
N ASN A 96 4.96 -5.53 -14.30
CA ASN A 96 5.98 -4.60 -14.76
C ASN A 96 6.49 -3.58 -13.74
N THR A 97 5.99 -3.57 -12.52
CA THR A 97 6.28 -2.56 -11.51
C THR A 97 7.76 -2.42 -11.23
N VAL A 98 8.45 -3.53 -10.93
CA VAL A 98 9.89 -3.49 -10.63
C VAL A 98 10.70 -3.06 -11.84
N ALA A 99 10.35 -3.52 -13.02
CA ALA A 99 11.02 -3.12 -14.26
C ALA A 99 10.88 -1.62 -14.55
N ILE A 100 9.71 -1.05 -14.26
CA ILE A 100 9.49 0.40 -14.40
C ILE A 100 10.33 1.16 -13.37
N MET A 101 10.36 0.70 -12.14
CA MET A 101 11.13 1.33 -11.05
C MET A 101 12.62 1.33 -11.34
N GLU A 102 13.16 0.24 -11.87
CA GLU A 102 14.59 0.10 -12.17
C GLU A 102 15.12 1.19 -13.12
N LYS A 103 14.27 1.68 -14.00
CA LYS A 103 14.66 2.71 -14.96
C LYS A 103 14.88 4.07 -14.32
N ARG A 104 14.38 4.29 -13.11
CA ARG A 104 14.35 5.61 -12.48
C ARG A 104 14.94 5.63 -11.07
N LEU A 105 15.00 4.50 -10.40
CA LEU A 105 15.49 4.39 -9.03
C LEU A 105 16.80 3.61 -8.99
N THR A 106 17.69 4.02 -8.09
CA THR A 106 18.91 3.25 -7.79
C THR A 106 18.56 1.98 -7.03
N ALA A 107 19.49 1.02 -6.98
CA ALA A 107 19.32 -0.19 -6.17
C ALA A 107 19.06 0.14 -4.69
N VAL A 108 19.72 1.16 -4.16
CA VAL A 108 19.52 1.61 -2.77
C VAL A 108 18.10 2.11 -2.58
N ASP A 109 17.59 2.93 -3.49
CA ASP A 109 16.22 3.45 -3.42
C ASP A 109 15.18 2.34 -3.55
N MET A 110 15.45 1.35 -4.39
CA MET A 110 14.60 0.17 -4.55
C MET A 110 14.51 -0.63 -3.25
N LEU A 111 15.66 -0.88 -2.61
CA LEU A 111 15.70 -1.59 -1.33
C LEU A 111 15.01 -0.81 -0.21
N ARG A 112 15.13 0.52 -0.20
CA ARG A 112 14.40 1.37 0.76
C ARG A 112 12.90 1.27 0.57
N LEU A 113 12.43 1.24 -0.68
CA LEU A 113 11.03 1.07 -0.98
C LEU A 113 10.51 -0.30 -0.50
N ALA A 114 11.27 -1.36 -0.76
CA ALA A 114 10.92 -2.70 -0.29
C ALA A 114 10.83 -2.76 1.24
N GLU A 115 11.78 -2.16 1.93
CA GLU A 115 11.80 -2.06 3.38
C GLU A 115 10.59 -1.27 3.89
N TRP A 116 10.27 -0.16 3.25
CA TRP A 116 9.09 0.64 3.55
C TRP A 116 7.80 -0.18 3.47
N ILE A 117 7.64 -1.01 2.43
CA ILE A 117 6.50 -1.92 2.32
C ILE A 117 6.48 -2.92 3.47
N GLN A 118 7.61 -3.55 3.75
CA GLN A 118 7.71 -4.59 4.78
C GLN A 118 7.44 -4.10 6.20
N GLU A 119 7.66 -2.83 6.46
CA GLU A 119 7.36 -2.19 7.75
C GLU A 119 5.86 -1.94 7.94
N LYS A 120 5.07 -1.99 6.88
CA LYS A 120 3.65 -1.68 6.97
C LYS A 120 2.88 -2.82 7.64
N PRO A 121 1.84 -2.49 8.42
CA PRO A 121 1.00 -3.51 9.05
C PRO A 121 0.17 -4.28 8.02
N TYR A 122 -0.31 -5.45 8.41
CA TYR A 122 -1.27 -6.25 7.63
C TYR A 122 -2.71 -5.83 7.91
N TYR A 123 -2.94 -5.13 8.99
CA TYR A 123 -4.27 -4.65 9.37
C TYR A 123 -4.13 -3.42 10.28
N ILE A 124 -5.21 -2.65 10.36
CA ILE A 124 -5.35 -1.54 11.30
C ILE A 124 -6.64 -1.75 12.09
N ASN A 125 -6.52 -1.71 13.41
CA ASN A 125 -7.67 -1.59 14.29
C ASN A 125 -7.94 -0.10 14.51
N LEU A 126 -9.03 0.39 13.97
CA LEU A 126 -9.37 1.80 14.01
C LEU A 126 -10.53 2.01 14.96
N THR A 127 -10.36 2.92 15.92
CA THR A 127 -11.43 3.35 16.80
C THR A 127 -11.73 4.81 16.54
N ILE A 128 -12.96 5.11 16.14
CA ILE A 128 -13.41 6.48 15.87
C ILE A 128 -14.56 6.80 16.83
N ASN A 129 -14.33 7.70 17.75
CA ASN A 129 -15.32 8.14 18.74
C ASN A 129 -16.05 6.95 19.40
N GLY A 130 -15.28 5.95 19.81
CA GLY A 130 -15.78 4.74 20.46
C GLY A 130 -16.22 3.61 19.55
N ARG A 131 -16.37 3.85 18.24
CA ARG A 131 -16.69 2.79 17.27
C ARG A 131 -15.44 2.11 16.79
N LYS A 132 -15.47 0.79 16.71
CA LYS A 132 -14.33 -0.05 16.34
C LYS A 132 -14.49 -0.61 14.94
N TYR A 133 -13.43 -0.47 14.15
CA TYR A 133 -13.32 -1.00 12.80
C TYR A 133 -12.01 -1.76 12.68
N GLN A 134 -12.02 -2.85 11.92
CA GLN A 134 -10.80 -3.51 11.50
C GLN A 134 -10.67 -3.39 9.99
N ILE A 135 -9.55 -2.85 9.53
CA ILE A 135 -9.26 -2.64 8.12
C ILE A 135 -8.13 -3.59 7.74
N CYS A 136 -8.39 -4.46 6.78
CA CYS A 136 -7.41 -5.40 6.26
C CYS A 136 -7.76 -5.77 4.83
N LEU A 137 -6.77 -6.28 4.09
CA LEU A 137 -7.00 -6.83 2.77
C LEU A 137 -7.14 -8.35 2.87
N LEU A 138 -8.15 -8.91 2.20
CA LEU A 138 -8.30 -10.36 2.10
C LEU A 138 -7.26 -10.93 1.15
N TYR A 139 -6.60 -12.01 1.57
CA TYR A 139 -5.64 -12.72 0.73
C TYR A 139 -6.36 -13.54 -0.34
N THR A 140 -5.66 -13.74 -1.46
CA THR A 140 -6.20 -14.37 -2.67
C THR A 140 -6.47 -15.86 -2.55
N SER A 141 -5.98 -16.51 -1.49
CA SER A 141 -6.28 -17.92 -1.22
C SER A 141 -7.36 -18.00 -0.16
N PRO A 142 -8.65 -18.04 -0.56
CA PRO A 142 -9.71 -18.15 0.42
C PRO A 142 -9.59 -19.46 1.18
N SER A 143 -9.74 -19.40 2.50
CA SER A 143 -9.90 -20.61 3.29
C SER A 143 -11.25 -21.24 2.96
N PRO A 144 -11.47 -22.53 3.24
CA PRO A 144 -12.79 -23.13 3.08
C PRO A 144 -13.90 -22.37 3.82
N ARG A 145 -13.54 -21.73 4.93
CA ARG A 145 -14.46 -20.90 5.71
C ARG A 145 -14.89 -19.65 4.92
N ASP A 146 -13.95 -18.98 4.23
CA ASP A 146 -14.25 -17.78 3.46
C ASP A 146 -15.16 -18.10 2.26
N VAL A 147 -14.96 -19.28 1.67
CA VAL A 147 -15.81 -19.76 0.58
C VAL A 147 -17.23 -20.06 1.07
N GLU A 148 -17.39 -20.58 2.28
CA GLU A 148 -18.69 -20.86 2.87
C GLU A 148 -19.47 -19.58 3.22
N GLU A 149 -18.78 -18.52 3.58
CA GLU A 149 -19.36 -17.23 3.94
C GLU A 149 -19.70 -16.37 2.72
N SER A 150 -19.15 -16.70 1.59
CA SER A 150 -19.42 -16.00 0.36
C SER A 150 -20.61 -16.65 -0.38
#